data_6c53382cdd130f42f58e2017263f1591
#
_entry.id   6c53382cdd130f42f58e2017263f1591
#
_cell.length_a   1.000
_cell.length_b   1.000
_cell.length_c   1.000
_cell.angle_alpha   90.00
_cell.angle_beta   90.00
_cell.angle_gamma   90.00
#
_symmetry.space_group_name_H-M   'P 1'
#
loop_
_entity.id
_entity.type
_entity.pdbx_description
1 polymer ?
#
loop_
_entity_poly.entity_id
_entity_poly.type
_entity_poly.pdbx_seq_one_letter_code
_entity_poly.pdbx_strand_id
1 'polypeptide(L)'
;TALTELRCENNQLTSLDVSKNTALTELRCENNQLTSLNVSGAAALTDLICYNNQLTSLDLSTNTLLDHLRGWSNQLTSLDVSNNTALTELFCSVNQLTSLDVSNNTALTELFCSGNQLTSLDVSANTDLTNLHCGSNQLTSLDVSSNTALNYLYCYSNQLTSLDVSSNTNLERLWCYE
;
A
#
# COMPACT_ATOMS: atom_id res chain seq x y z
N THR A 1 29.68 10.59 7.10
CA THR A 1 28.95 9.34 6.83
C THR A 1 27.53 9.72 6.42
N ALA A 2 27.06 9.18 5.33
CA ALA A 2 25.69 9.41 4.86
C ALA A 2 24.70 8.76 5.82
N LEU A 3 23.55 9.40 6.07
CA LEU A 3 22.44 8.84 6.84
C LEU A 3 21.81 7.71 6.02
N THR A 4 21.72 6.51 6.59
CA THR A 4 21.12 5.33 5.95
C THR A 4 19.78 4.92 6.59
N GLU A 5 19.57 5.25 7.87
CA GLU A 5 18.35 4.99 8.61
C GLU A 5 17.94 6.25 9.38
N LEU A 6 16.67 6.63 9.28
CA LEU A 6 16.07 7.72 10.06
C LEU A 6 14.83 7.22 10.78
N ARG A 7 14.85 7.36 12.09
CA ARG A 7 13.71 7.07 12.97
C ARG A 7 13.27 8.34 13.70
N CYS A 8 12.09 8.80 13.41
CA CYS A 8 11.49 9.98 14.04
C CYS A 8 10.01 9.78 14.36
N GLU A 9 9.62 8.51 14.50
CA GLU A 9 8.25 8.11 14.86
C GLU A 9 7.83 8.64 16.23
N ASN A 10 6.51 8.68 16.48
CA ASN A 10 5.90 9.07 17.77
C ASN A 10 6.31 10.47 18.24
N ASN A 11 6.27 11.46 17.34
CA ASN A 11 6.58 12.86 17.60
C ASN A 11 5.40 13.76 17.16
N GLN A 12 5.64 15.05 17.03
CA GLN A 12 4.67 16.07 16.62
C GLN A 12 5.13 16.79 15.35
N LEU A 13 5.88 16.10 14.47
CA LEU A 13 6.36 16.68 13.23
C LEU A 13 5.20 16.98 12.29
N THR A 14 5.19 18.17 11.70
CA THR A 14 4.19 18.62 10.73
C THR A 14 4.68 18.53 9.29
N SER A 15 6.00 18.49 9.08
CA SER A 15 6.63 18.29 7.78
C SER A 15 7.97 17.56 7.96
N LEU A 16 8.39 16.83 6.94
CA LEU A 16 9.69 16.17 6.89
C LEU A 16 10.23 16.20 5.47
N ASP A 17 11.47 16.66 5.32
CA ASP A 17 12.19 16.69 4.04
C ASP A 17 13.50 15.90 4.18
N VAL A 18 13.58 14.77 3.46
CA VAL A 18 14.77 13.91 3.37
C VAL A 18 15.35 13.89 1.95
N SER A 19 14.95 14.84 1.10
CA SER A 19 15.36 14.91 -0.31
C SER A 19 16.88 15.02 -0.53
N LYS A 20 17.65 15.34 0.51
CA LYS A 20 19.12 15.37 0.44
C LYS A 20 19.81 14.14 1.03
N ASN A 21 19.05 13.21 1.57
CA ASN A 21 19.57 12.01 2.22
C ASN A 21 19.64 10.84 1.22
N THR A 22 20.47 10.98 0.19
CA THR A 22 20.50 10.07 -0.97
C THR A 22 20.90 8.63 -0.66
N ALA A 23 21.48 8.38 0.51
CA ALA A 23 21.86 7.03 0.97
C ALA A 23 20.82 6.43 1.95
N LEU A 24 19.69 7.12 2.20
CA LEU A 24 18.67 6.66 3.12
C LEU A 24 17.97 5.42 2.55
N THR A 25 18.01 4.31 3.29
CA THR A 25 17.38 3.04 2.93
C THR A 25 16.12 2.78 3.74
N GLU A 26 16.05 3.24 4.99
CA GLU A 26 14.89 3.08 5.87
C GLU A 26 14.48 4.43 6.46
N LEU A 27 13.18 4.75 6.33
CA LEU A 27 12.55 5.92 6.95
C LEU A 27 11.34 5.49 7.78
N ARG A 28 11.38 5.80 9.08
CA ARG A 28 10.26 5.64 10.02
C ARG A 28 9.83 7.00 10.55
N CYS A 29 8.65 7.43 10.15
CA CYS A 29 8.07 8.72 10.55
C CYS A 29 6.59 8.60 10.93
N GLU A 30 6.16 7.38 11.25
CA GLU A 30 4.79 7.10 11.67
C GLU A 30 4.43 7.78 12.99
N ASN A 31 3.11 7.90 13.25
CA ASN A 31 2.56 8.52 14.46
C ASN A 31 3.09 9.96 14.68
N ASN A 32 2.93 10.80 13.68
CA ASN A 32 3.24 12.22 13.67
C ASN A 32 2.02 13.03 13.19
N GLN A 33 2.22 14.28 12.84
CA GLN A 33 1.20 15.19 12.30
C GLN A 33 1.61 15.67 10.89
N LEU A 34 2.33 14.83 10.12
CA LEU A 34 2.87 15.22 8.83
C LEU A 34 1.75 15.51 7.84
N THR A 35 1.74 16.73 7.34
CA THR A 35 0.93 17.14 6.19
C THR A 35 1.70 17.10 4.89
N SER A 36 3.05 17.04 4.97
CA SER A 36 3.94 16.88 3.82
C SER A 36 5.15 16.02 4.17
N LEU A 37 5.55 15.17 3.23
CA LEU A 37 6.72 14.31 3.30
C LEU A 37 7.44 14.34 1.94
N ASN A 38 8.68 14.82 1.92
CA ASN A 38 9.50 14.87 0.72
C ASN A 38 10.59 13.81 0.76
N VAL A 39 10.45 12.78 -0.05
CA VAL A 39 11.41 11.67 -0.20
C VAL A 39 12.10 11.65 -1.57
N SER A 40 11.90 12.69 -2.41
CA SER A 40 12.28 12.70 -3.83
C SER A 40 13.78 12.48 -4.10
N GLY A 41 14.66 12.77 -3.14
CA GLY A 41 16.10 12.51 -3.30
C GLY A 41 16.61 11.27 -2.58
N ALA A 42 15.77 10.59 -1.80
CA ALA A 42 16.10 9.36 -1.09
C ALA A 42 15.96 8.14 -2.04
N ALA A 43 16.72 8.14 -3.14
CA ALA A 43 16.61 7.14 -4.20
C ALA A 43 17.02 5.72 -3.78
N ALA A 44 17.74 5.59 -2.66
CA ALA A 44 18.12 4.28 -2.10
C ALA A 44 17.04 3.70 -1.16
N LEU A 45 15.89 4.39 -0.98
CA LEU A 45 14.87 3.99 -0.01
C LEU A 45 14.25 2.65 -0.41
N THR A 46 14.30 1.68 0.51
CA THR A 46 13.67 0.36 0.40
C THR A 46 12.46 0.23 1.32
N ASP A 47 12.49 0.91 2.47
CA ASP A 47 11.47 0.81 3.50
C ASP A 47 10.95 2.20 3.90
N LEU A 48 9.66 2.45 3.65
CA LEU A 48 8.98 3.67 4.07
C LEU A 48 7.81 3.35 4.99
N ILE A 49 7.92 3.81 6.25
CA ILE A 49 6.88 3.67 7.27
C ILE A 49 6.41 5.07 7.67
N CYS A 50 5.21 5.46 7.19
CA CYS A 50 4.65 6.80 7.36
C CYS A 50 3.17 6.79 7.78
N TYR A 51 2.67 5.68 8.32
CA TYR A 51 1.28 5.55 8.76
C TYR A 51 0.93 6.48 9.92
N ASN A 52 -0.37 6.68 10.18
CA ASN A 52 -0.89 7.57 11.22
C ASN A 52 -0.28 8.99 11.11
N ASN A 53 -0.51 9.63 9.97
CA ASN A 53 -0.16 11.01 9.68
C ASN A 53 -1.36 11.73 9.03
N GLN A 54 -1.14 12.88 8.43
CA GLN A 54 -2.16 13.71 7.77
C GLN A 54 -1.80 13.98 6.31
N LEU A 55 -1.06 13.06 5.67
CA LEU A 55 -0.61 13.20 4.29
C LEU A 55 -1.80 13.15 3.33
N THR A 56 -1.93 14.15 2.47
CA THR A 56 -2.93 14.19 1.39
C THR A 56 -2.38 13.73 0.04
N SER A 57 -1.06 13.71 -0.09
CA SER A 57 -0.32 13.21 -1.27
C SER A 57 1.02 12.63 -0.83
N LEU A 58 1.56 11.73 -1.63
CA LEU A 58 2.88 11.11 -1.43
C LEU A 58 3.48 10.82 -2.80
N ASP A 59 4.58 11.51 -3.15
CA ASP A 59 5.31 11.30 -4.40
C ASP A 59 6.45 10.30 -4.17
N LEU A 60 6.34 9.14 -4.82
CA LEU A 60 7.29 8.04 -4.76
C LEU A 60 8.00 7.79 -6.10
N SER A 61 7.82 8.69 -7.07
CA SER A 61 8.26 8.50 -8.46
C SER A 61 9.75 8.22 -8.62
N THR A 62 10.57 8.67 -7.66
CA THR A 62 12.04 8.49 -7.67
C THR A 62 12.53 7.35 -6.77
N ASN A 63 11.66 6.78 -5.94
CA ASN A 63 12.01 5.73 -4.98
C ASN A 63 11.81 4.33 -5.58
N THR A 64 12.49 4.08 -6.70
CA THR A 64 12.27 2.88 -7.53
C THR A 64 12.74 1.57 -6.89
N LEU A 65 13.51 1.66 -5.79
CA LEU A 65 13.96 0.50 -5.02
C LEU A 65 13.04 0.17 -3.82
N LEU A 66 11.92 0.90 -3.69
CA LEU A 66 11.00 0.71 -2.58
C LEU A 66 10.39 -0.70 -2.62
N ASP A 67 10.61 -1.46 -1.55
CA ASP A 67 10.16 -2.83 -1.33
C ASP A 67 8.94 -2.87 -0.39
N HIS A 68 9.00 -2.06 0.69
CA HIS A 68 7.91 -1.99 1.68
C HIS A 68 7.38 -0.57 1.83
N LEU A 69 6.08 -0.40 1.58
CA LEU A 69 5.35 0.86 1.84
C LEU A 69 4.26 0.65 2.89
N ARG A 70 4.38 1.30 4.04
CA ARG A 70 3.41 1.30 5.12
C ARG A 70 2.85 2.71 5.36
N GLY A 71 1.81 3.06 4.58
CA GLY A 71 1.21 4.40 4.52
C GLY A 71 -0.27 4.44 4.94
N TRP A 72 -0.74 3.45 5.74
CA TRP A 72 -2.13 3.44 6.19
C TRP A 72 -2.46 4.59 7.16
N SER A 73 -3.75 4.85 7.36
CA SER A 73 -4.22 5.93 8.25
C SER A 73 -3.59 7.29 7.91
N ASN A 74 -3.84 7.73 6.68
CA ASN A 74 -3.53 9.06 6.17
C ASN A 74 -4.78 9.63 5.47
N GLN A 75 -4.61 10.66 4.64
CA GLN A 75 -5.67 11.33 3.89
C GLN A 75 -5.39 11.30 2.39
N LEU A 76 -4.67 10.28 1.90
CA LEU A 76 -4.28 10.18 0.50
C LEU A 76 -5.52 10.00 -0.37
N THR A 77 -5.67 10.88 -1.37
CA THR A 77 -6.74 10.80 -2.37
C THR A 77 -6.33 10.05 -3.62
N SER A 78 -5.02 9.93 -3.86
CA SER A 78 -4.39 9.14 -4.91
C SER A 78 -3.05 8.60 -4.42
N LEU A 79 -2.60 7.49 -4.99
CA LEU A 79 -1.29 6.92 -4.74
C LEU A 79 -0.81 6.27 -6.04
N ASP A 80 0.27 6.83 -6.60
CA ASP A 80 0.93 6.28 -7.79
C ASP A 80 2.15 5.47 -7.35
N VAL A 81 2.10 4.16 -7.60
CA VAL A 81 3.17 3.20 -7.32
C VAL A 81 3.74 2.57 -8.59
N SER A 82 3.41 3.12 -9.75
CA SER A 82 3.77 2.56 -11.05
C SER A 82 5.29 2.41 -11.28
N ASN A 83 6.10 3.27 -10.63
CA ASN A 83 7.56 3.21 -10.68
C ASN A 83 8.19 2.31 -9.59
N ASN A 84 7.41 1.88 -8.59
CA ASN A 84 7.89 1.11 -7.45
C ASN A 84 7.73 -0.40 -7.71
N THR A 85 8.32 -0.87 -8.80
CA THR A 85 8.14 -2.25 -9.30
C THR A 85 8.74 -3.32 -8.41
N ALA A 86 9.57 -2.93 -7.43
CA ALA A 86 10.15 -3.83 -6.42
C ALA A 86 9.22 -4.09 -5.23
N LEU A 87 8.05 -3.39 -5.12
CA LEU A 87 7.17 -3.54 -3.96
C LEU A 87 6.70 -4.97 -3.78
N THR A 88 6.97 -5.51 -2.59
CA THR A 88 6.45 -6.78 -2.09
C THR A 88 5.34 -6.58 -1.07
N GLU A 89 5.35 -5.47 -0.30
CA GLU A 89 4.32 -5.09 0.65
C GLU A 89 3.79 -3.68 0.36
N LEU A 90 2.48 -3.56 0.13
CA LEU A 90 1.78 -2.29 -0.03
C LEU A 90 0.63 -2.18 0.97
N PHE A 91 0.80 -1.39 2.03
CA PHE A 91 -0.20 -1.14 3.06
C PHE A 91 -0.67 0.31 3.00
N CYS A 92 -1.81 0.53 2.34
CA CYS A 92 -2.43 1.84 2.11
C CYS A 92 -3.87 1.93 2.64
N SER A 93 -4.22 1.06 3.59
CA SER A 93 -5.54 1.03 4.23
C SER A 93 -5.87 2.36 4.94
N VAL A 94 -7.18 2.62 5.11
CA VAL A 94 -7.68 3.80 5.84
C VAL A 94 -7.10 5.09 5.24
N ASN A 95 -7.43 5.32 3.97
CA ASN A 95 -7.14 6.52 3.20
C ASN A 95 -8.41 6.96 2.44
N GLN A 96 -8.28 7.80 1.43
CA GLN A 96 -9.39 8.31 0.62
C GLN A 96 -9.21 7.96 -0.87
N LEU A 97 -8.54 6.83 -1.15
CA LEU A 97 -8.24 6.42 -2.53
C LEU A 97 -9.52 6.02 -3.25
N THR A 98 -9.75 6.61 -4.44
CA THR A 98 -10.86 6.25 -5.33
C THR A 98 -10.47 5.24 -6.39
N SER A 99 -9.17 5.10 -6.66
CA SER A 99 -8.58 4.10 -7.55
C SER A 99 -7.20 3.69 -7.03
N LEU A 100 -6.76 2.50 -7.39
CA LEU A 100 -5.41 1.99 -7.10
C LEU A 100 -5.00 1.09 -8.25
N ASP A 101 -3.93 1.46 -8.94
CA ASP A 101 -3.32 0.65 -10.01
C ASP A 101 -2.05 -0.01 -9.47
N VAL A 102 -2.05 -1.35 -9.43
CA VAL A 102 -0.93 -2.18 -8.98
C VAL A 102 -0.40 -3.08 -10.11
N SER A 103 -0.79 -2.81 -11.35
CA SER A 103 -0.44 -3.65 -12.50
C SER A 103 1.07 -3.78 -12.75
N ASN A 104 1.85 -2.78 -12.36
CA ASN A 104 3.32 -2.80 -12.46
C ASN A 104 4.01 -3.45 -11.24
N ASN A 105 3.28 -3.66 -10.14
CA ASN A 105 3.86 -4.17 -8.89
C ASN A 105 3.71 -5.70 -8.82
N THR A 106 4.26 -6.38 -9.81
CA THR A 106 4.07 -7.83 -10.00
C THR A 106 4.72 -8.69 -8.90
N ALA A 107 5.62 -8.11 -8.11
CA ALA A 107 6.26 -8.78 -6.97
C ALA A 107 5.42 -8.73 -5.67
N LEU A 108 4.23 -8.08 -5.68
CA LEU A 108 3.41 -7.96 -4.47
C LEU A 108 2.99 -9.32 -3.93
N THR A 109 3.31 -9.54 -2.66
CA THR A 109 2.86 -10.69 -1.85
C THR A 109 1.77 -10.28 -0.87
N GLU A 110 1.76 -9.01 -0.42
CA GLU A 110 0.77 -8.48 0.50
C GLU A 110 0.23 -7.13 0.02
N LEU A 111 -1.09 -7.05 -0.15
CA LEU A 111 -1.79 -5.82 -0.51
C LEU A 111 -2.91 -5.53 0.50
N PHE A 112 -2.74 -4.47 1.31
CA PHE A 112 -3.73 -4.01 2.28
C PHE A 112 -4.23 -2.62 1.89
N CYS A 113 -5.44 -2.58 1.29
CA CYS A 113 -6.09 -1.37 0.80
C CYS A 113 -7.52 -1.18 1.37
N SER A 114 -7.82 -1.84 2.50
CA SER A 114 -9.12 -1.73 3.18
C SER A 114 -9.42 -0.30 3.64
N GLY A 115 -10.72 0.05 3.74
CA GLY A 115 -11.11 1.37 4.25
C GLY A 115 -10.75 2.51 3.32
N ASN A 116 -11.00 2.34 2.03
CA ASN A 116 -10.84 3.34 0.99
C ASN A 116 -12.19 3.57 0.25
N GLN A 117 -12.17 4.16 -0.92
CA GLN A 117 -13.34 4.45 -1.75
C GLN A 117 -13.21 3.76 -3.13
N LEU A 118 -12.53 2.61 -3.20
CA LEU A 118 -12.29 1.90 -4.44
C LEU A 118 -13.58 1.32 -4.99
N THR A 119 -13.90 1.62 -6.24
CA THR A 119 -15.04 1.05 -6.97
C THR A 119 -14.67 -0.17 -7.80
N SER A 120 -13.38 -0.35 -8.10
CA SER A 120 -12.79 -1.50 -8.77
C SER A 120 -11.38 -1.75 -8.25
N LEU A 121 -10.91 -2.98 -8.35
CA LEU A 121 -9.54 -3.36 -8.04
C LEU A 121 -9.15 -4.51 -8.97
N ASP A 122 -8.12 -4.29 -9.79
CA ASP A 122 -7.54 -5.31 -10.64
C ASP A 122 -6.23 -5.80 -10.02
N VAL A 123 -6.18 -7.07 -9.67
CA VAL A 123 -5.01 -7.75 -9.09
C VAL A 123 -4.51 -8.89 -10.00
N SER A 124 -4.95 -8.93 -11.25
CA SER A 124 -4.63 -10.02 -12.18
C SER A 124 -3.14 -10.16 -12.49
N ALA A 125 -2.39 -9.04 -12.40
CA ALA A 125 -0.94 -9.03 -12.59
C ALA A 125 -0.15 -9.47 -11.33
N ASN A 126 -0.79 -9.50 -10.16
CA ASN A 126 -0.14 -9.75 -8.87
C ASN A 126 -0.29 -11.23 -8.47
N THR A 127 0.25 -12.12 -9.28
CA THR A 127 0.04 -13.59 -9.16
C THR A 127 0.63 -14.19 -7.90
N ASP A 128 1.60 -13.51 -7.27
CA ASP A 128 2.29 -13.95 -6.06
C ASP A 128 1.60 -13.48 -4.77
N LEU A 129 0.43 -12.79 -4.87
CA LEU A 129 -0.32 -12.37 -3.70
C LEU A 129 -0.72 -13.57 -2.83
N THR A 130 -0.28 -13.51 -1.57
CA THR A 130 -0.68 -14.43 -0.50
C THR A 130 -1.74 -13.80 0.42
N ASN A 131 -1.70 -12.48 0.60
CA ASN A 131 -2.59 -11.74 1.48
C ASN A 131 -3.23 -10.55 0.74
N LEU A 132 -4.54 -10.57 0.58
CA LEU A 132 -5.31 -9.46 0.02
C LEU A 132 -6.36 -8.97 1.02
N HIS A 133 -6.22 -7.73 1.50
CA HIS A 133 -7.17 -7.04 2.35
C HIS A 133 -7.75 -5.85 1.61
N CYS A 134 -8.94 -5.98 1.04
CA CYS A 134 -9.66 -4.94 0.30
C CYS A 134 -11.06 -4.66 0.87
N GLY A 135 -11.31 -5.04 2.12
CA GLY A 135 -12.58 -4.79 2.81
C GLY A 135 -12.89 -3.30 2.98
N SER A 136 -14.17 -2.97 3.27
CA SER A 136 -14.63 -1.59 3.49
C SER A 136 -14.26 -0.67 2.32
N ASN A 137 -14.68 -1.06 1.11
CA ASN A 137 -14.57 -0.31 -0.13
C ASN A 137 -15.96 -0.27 -0.82
N GLN A 138 -15.99 0.02 -2.10
CA GLN A 138 -17.22 0.11 -2.92
C GLN A 138 -17.14 -0.86 -4.11
N LEU A 139 -16.43 -1.99 -3.96
CA LEU A 139 -16.23 -2.96 -5.03
C LEU A 139 -17.57 -3.67 -5.35
N THR A 140 -17.93 -3.67 -6.61
CA THR A 140 -19.12 -4.40 -7.11
C THR A 140 -18.79 -5.78 -7.66
N SER A 141 -17.51 -6.02 -7.98
CA SER A 141 -16.95 -7.30 -8.39
C SER A 141 -15.49 -7.39 -7.94
N LEU A 142 -14.99 -8.60 -7.78
CA LEU A 142 -13.58 -8.88 -7.51
C LEU A 142 -13.22 -10.19 -8.19
N ASP A 143 -12.25 -10.15 -9.10
CA ASP A 143 -11.68 -11.34 -9.74
C ASP A 143 -10.33 -11.67 -9.11
N VAL A 144 -10.23 -12.83 -8.50
CA VAL A 144 -9.00 -13.35 -7.87
C VAL A 144 -8.53 -14.65 -8.54
N SER A 145 -9.05 -14.98 -9.70
CA SER A 145 -8.75 -16.24 -10.40
C SER A 145 -7.27 -16.41 -10.75
N SER A 146 -6.54 -15.29 -10.96
CA SER A 146 -5.10 -15.30 -11.22
C SER A 146 -4.25 -15.42 -9.93
N ASN A 147 -4.82 -15.14 -8.77
CA ASN A 147 -4.09 -15.06 -7.49
C ASN A 147 -4.13 -16.42 -6.76
N THR A 148 -3.62 -17.45 -7.41
CA THR A 148 -3.71 -18.84 -6.92
C THR A 148 -2.89 -19.11 -5.65
N ALA A 149 -1.98 -18.18 -5.30
CA ALA A 149 -1.19 -18.24 -4.08
C ALA A 149 -1.91 -17.68 -2.84
N LEU A 150 -3.14 -17.13 -2.98
CA LEU A 150 -3.85 -16.51 -1.86
C LEU A 150 -4.11 -17.50 -0.73
N ASN A 151 -3.66 -17.10 0.48
CA ASN A 151 -3.95 -17.74 1.75
C ASN A 151 -5.03 -16.97 2.54
N TYR A 152 -5.01 -15.63 2.45
CA TYR A 152 -5.94 -14.76 3.18
C TYR A 152 -6.60 -13.77 2.23
N LEU A 153 -7.94 -13.78 2.17
CA LEU A 153 -8.75 -12.84 1.41
C LEU A 153 -9.77 -12.18 2.33
N TYR A 154 -9.63 -10.87 2.55
CA TYR A 154 -10.57 -10.07 3.34
C TYR A 154 -11.19 -9.01 2.44
N CYS A 155 -12.42 -9.27 1.96
CA CYS A 155 -13.18 -8.41 1.06
C CYS A 155 -14.57 -8.03 1.63
N TYR A 156 -14.70 -8.08 2.96
CA TYR A 156 -15.91 -7.72 3.70
C TYR A 156 -16.34 -6.26 3.44
N SER A 157 -17.61 -5.93 3.76
CA SER A 157 -18.13 -4.56 3.62
C SER A 157 -17.84 -3.94 2.25
N ASN A 158 -18.24 -4.63 1.19
CA ASN A 158 -18.22 -4.18 -0.19
C ASN A 158 -19.64 -4.34 -0.80
N GLN A 159 -19.77 -4.21 -2.10
CA GLN A 159 -21.04 -4.35 -2.84
C GLN A 159 -20.99 -5.57 -3.78
N LEU A 160 -20.24 -6.61 -3.41
CA LEU A 160 -20.06 -7.80 -4.23
C LEU A 160 -21.39 -8.57 -4.32
N THR A 161 -21.82 -8.87 -5.54
CA THR A 161 -23.01 -9.72 -5.79
C THR A 161 -22.63 -11.19 -5.98
N SER A 162 -21.38 -11.48 -6.26
CA SER A 162 -20.82 -12.84 -6.38
C SER A 162 -19.31 -12.78 -6.12
N LEU A 163 -18.75 -13.91 -5.72
CA LEU A 163 -17.31 -14.09 -5.56
C LEU A 163 -16.97 -15.54 -5.91
N ASP A 164 -16.09 -15.74 -6.90
CA ASP A 164 -15.57 -17.06 -7.25
C ASP A 164 -14.15 -17.20 -6.68
N VAL A 165 -13.95 -18.17 -5.82
CA VAL A 165 -12.66 -18.53 -5.21
C VAL A 165 -12.22 -19.94 -5.58
N SER A 166 -12.82 -20.53 -6.61
CA SER A 166 -12.54 -21.91 -7.00
C SER A 166 -11.08 -22.16 -7.43
N SER A 167 -10.40 -21.11 -7.91
CA SER A 167 -8.97 -21.14 -8.25
C SER A 167 -8.03 -20.99 -7.05
N ASN A 168 -8.54 -20.48 -5.91
CA ASN A 168 -7.72 -20.12 -4.74
C ASN A 168 -7.66 -21.28 -3.74
N THR A 169 -7.12 -22.42 -4.19
CA THR A 169 -7.16 -23.69 -3.41
C THR A 169 -6.30 -23.66 -2.14
N ASN A 170 -5.43 -22.66 -1.98
CA ASN A 170 -4.61 -22.46 -0.79
C ASN A 170 -5.29 -21.56 0.25
N LEU A 171 -6.53 -21.10 -0.02
CA LEU A 171 -7.20 -20.13 0.83
C LEU A 171 -7.54 -20.75 2.20
N GLU A 172 -6.95 -20.18 3.26
CA GLU A 172 -7.16 -20.57 4.67
C GLU A 172 -8.22 -19.72 5.35
N ARG A 173 -8.33 -18.44 4.97
CA ARG A 173 -9.32 -17.50 5.54
C ARG A 173 -9.96 -16.64 4.45
N LEU A 174 -11.27 -16.63 4.47
CA LEU A 174 -12.11 -15.77 3.63
C LEU A 174 -13.06 -14.97 4.52
N TRP A 175 -12.94 -13.65 4.52
CA TRP A 175 -13.90 -12.73 5.14
C TRP A 175 -14.58 -11.91 4.05
N CYS A 176 -15.85 -12.23 3.75
CA CYS A 176 -16.64 -11.62 2.68
C CYS A 176 -18.04 -11.18 3.15
N TYR A 177 -18.22 -10.95 4.45
CA TYR A 177 -19.47 -10.51 5.05
C TYR A 177 -19.71 -9.00 4.87
N GLU A 178 -20.99 -8.57 5.07
CA GLU A 178 -21.40 -7.15 5.08
C GLU A 178 -20.96 -6.44 6.37
#